data_5b6103a7336b6f449f7cda8e0e604800
#
_entry.id   5b6103a7336b6f449f7cda8e0e604800
#
_cell.length_a   1.000
_cell.length_b   1.000
_cell.length_c   1.000
_cell.angle_alpha   90.00
_cell.angle_beta   90.00
_cell.angle_gamma   90.00
#
_symmetry.space_group_name_H-M   'P 1'
#
loop_
_entity.id
_entity.type
_entity.pdbx_description
1 polymer ?
#
loop_
_entity_poly.entity_id
_entity_poly.type
_entity_poly.pdbx_seq_one_letter_code
_entity_poly.pdbx_strand_id
1 'polypeptide(L)'
;MRLTLLGTGTSQGVPMLACPCRVCTSSDPRDRRFRSSAWLEDDNLSVVIDTSPDFRSQALRAAIPRLDAAVYTHSHADHIAGFDDLRTYSVKNGNRIPIYADPYTLSRLHKAFDYAFDINHRNSAYVCPEPHRIEGPFTLGQVTFVPLPVPHGAIITTGFRLDRDGRPRAAYLPDCSAVPAPIRAQLRNIPVLIIDGLRDEPHPTHLTIAEAIAVAQDVGAKQTWLTHLTHLTLHAEREASLPPGVRLAYDGLQLEL
;
A
#
# COMPACT_ATOMS: atom_id res chain seq x y z
N MET A 1 8.49 9.53 12.28
CA MET A 1 7.46 8.76 11.53
C MET A 1 8.16 7.91 10.51
N ARG A 2 7.89 6.61 10.49
CA ARG A 2 8.56 5.67 9.58
C ARG A 2 7.50 4.91 8.75
N LEU A 3 7.72 4.79 7.45
CA LEU A 3 6.92 3.95 6.56
C LEU A 3 7.79 2.80 6.02
N THR A 4 7.38 1.57 6.30
CA THR A 4 8.04 0.36 5.79
C THR A 4 7.20 -0.21 4.65
N LEU A 5 7.78 -0.38 3.47
CA LEU A 5 7.11 -1.06 2.37
C LEU A 5 7.21 -2.57 2.57
N LEU A 6 6.11 -3.19 2.97
CA LEU A 6 6.04 -4.62 3.29
C LEU A 6 6.04 -5.49 2.04
N GLY A 7 5.46 -4.98 0.96
CA GLY A 7 5.42 -5.59 -0.35
C GLY A 7 5.37 -4.53 -1.44
N THR A 8 6.06 -4.77 -2.55
CA THR A 8 6.26 -3.81 -3.64
C THR A 8 5.96 -4.41 -5.02
N GLY A 9 5.43 -5.61 -5.04
CA GLY A 9 5.04 -6.33 -6.26
C GLY A 9 3.56 -6.14 -6.61
N THR A 10 3.29 -6.39 -7.88
CA THR A 10 1.94 -6.44 -8.47
C THR A 10 1.11 -7.60 -7.90
N SER A 11 -0.16 -7.70 -8.33
CA SER A 11 -1.15 -8.69 -7.89
C SER A 11 -0.69 -10.16 -7.95
N GLN A 12 0.24 -10.49 -8.83
CA GLN A 12 0.80 -11.85 -8.95
C GLN A 12 2.00 -12.09 -8.03
N GLY A 13 2.58 -11.04 -7.47
CA GLY A 13 3.87 -11.10 -6.78
C GLY A 13 5.05 -11.42 -7.72
N VAL A 14 6.26 -11.36 -7.20
CA VAL A 14 7.47 -11.76 -7.91
C VAL A 14 8.31 -12.65 -6.98
N PRO A 15 8.67 -13.89 -7.37
CA PRO A 15 8.40 -14.57 -8.64
C PRO A 15 6.92 -14.83 -8.91
N MET A 16 6.53 -14.73 -10.17
CA MET A 16 5.21 -15.18 -10.62
C MET A 16 5.19 -16.71 -10.69
N LEU A 17 4.07 -17.33 -10.33
CA LEU A 17 3.90 -18.78 -10.36
C LEU A 17 4.21 -19.34 -11.75
N ALA A 18 4.98 -20.44 -11.78
CA ALA A 18 5.38 -21.16 -12.99
C ALA A 18 6.15 -20.32 -14.04
N CYS A 19 6.72 -19.17 -13.67
CA CYS A 19 7.46 -18.30 -14.58
C CYS A 19 8.97 -18.54 -14.47
N PRO A 20 9.66 -18.96 -15.57
CA PRO A 20 11.11 -19.19 -15.57
C PRO A 20 11.90 -17.98 -16.06
N CYS A 21 11.32 -16.78 -16.13
CA CYS A 21 12.02 -15.61 -16.66
C CYS A 21 13.17 -15.18 -15.75
N ARG A 22 14.06 -14.36 -16.30
CA ARG A 22 15.29 -13.91 -15.62
C ARG A 22 15.03 -13.14 -14.31
N VAL A 23 13.87 -12.46 -14.18
CA VAL A 23 13.47 -11.78 -12.94
C VAL A 23 13.00 -12.79 -11.90
N CYS A 24 12.12 -13.72 -12.30
CA CYS A 24 11.57 -14.74 -11.39
C CYS A 24 12.63 -15.72 -10.88
N THR A 25 13.74 -15.89 -11.61
CA THR A 25 14.88 -16.75 -11.23
C THR A 25 16.08 -15.97 -10.70
N SER A 26 15.95 -14.65 -10.55
CA SER A 26 17.01 -13.77 -10.04
C SER A 26 17.43 -14.15 -8.62
N SER A 27 18.72 -14.02 -8.35
CA SER A 27 19.30 -14.15 -7.00
C SER A 27 19.29 -12.83 -6.21
N ASP A 28 18.99 -11.68 -6.86
CA ASP A 28 18.86 -10.40 -6.17
C ASP A 28 17.59 -10.42 -5.29
N PRO A 29 17.70 -10.25 -3.96
CA PRO A 29 16.53 -10.28 -3.08
C PRO A 29 15.54 -9.16 -3.38
N ARG A 30 15.93 -8.08 -4.05
CA ARG A 30 15.06 -6.98 -4.45
C ARG A 30 14.16 -7.33 -5.64
N ASP A 31 14.45 -8.41 -6.36
CA ASP A 31 13.58 -8.99 -7.39
C ASP A 31 12.54 -9.96 -6.81
N ARG A 32 12.53 -10.17 -5.49
CA ARG A 32 11.50 -10.93 -4.78
C ARG A 32 10.56 -9.95 -4.11
N ARG A 33 9.30 -9.94 -4.55
CA ARG A 33 8.31 -8.93 -4.15
C ARG A 33 7.01 -9.58 -3.72
N PHE A 34 6.63 -9.39 -2.48
CA PHE A 34 5.27 -9.61 -2.00
C PHE A 34 4.30 -8.62 -2.65
N ARG A 35 2.99 -8.93 -2.64
CA ARG A 35 1.94 -8.00 -3.07
C ARG A 35 1.96 -6.75 -2.22
N SER A 36 1.49 -5.64 -2.80
CA SER A 36 1.56 -4.31 -2.19
C SER A 36 0.96 -4.26 -0.79
N SER A 37 1.72 -3.72 0.14
CA SER A 37 1.33 -3.40 1.50
C SER A 37 2.39 -2.48 2.12
N ALA A 38 1.99 -1.63 3.06
CA ALA A 38 2.89 -0.75 3.79
C ALA A 38 2.55 -0.71 5.28
N TRP A 39 3.55 -0.47 6.12
CA TRP A 39 3.41 -0.34 7.56
C TRP A 39 3.92 1.01 8.02
N LEU A 40 3.03 1.80 8.62
CA LEU A 40 3.31 3.10 9.19
C LEU A 40 3.50 2.98 10.71
N GLU A 41 4.60 3.53 11.18
CA GLU A 41 4.90 3.69 12.61
C GLU A 41 5.13 5.17 12.94
N ASP A 42 4.52 5.65 14.01
CA ASP A 42 4.76 6.99 14.53
C ASP A 42 4.51 7.01 16.04
N ASP A 43 5.54 7.33 16.84
CA ASP A 43 5.50 7.29 18.30
C ASP A 43 4.79 6.03 18.82
N ASN A 44 3.54 6.17 19.29
CA ASN A 44 2.71 5.06 19.77
C ASN A 44 1.70 4.54 18.75
N LEU A 45 1.82 4.92 17.49
CA LEU A 45 0.92 4.49 16.41
C LEU A 45 1.56 3.42 15.54
N SER A 46 0.78 2.39 15.19
CA SER A 46 1.16 1.30 14.29
C SER A 46 -0.02 0.97 13.38
N VAL A 47 0.10 1.27 12.08
CA VAL A 47 -0.98 1.13 11.10
C VAL A 47 -0.48 0.38 9.87
N VAL A 48 -1.22 -0.65 9.45
CA VAL A 48 -0.98 -1.28 8.15
C VAL A 48 -1.86 -0.64 7.08
N ILE A 49 -1.30 -0.40 5.89
CA ILE A 49 -2.04 -0.01 4.69
C ILE A 49 -2.06 -1.24 3.78
N ASP A 50 -3.23 -1.79 3.57
CA ASP A 50 -3.56 -3.03 2.88
C ASP A 50 -3.00 -4.30 3.56
N THR A 51 -3.82 -5.34 3.59
CA THR A 51 -3.45 -6.69 4.04
C THR A 51 -3.47 -7.63 2.85
N SER A 52 -2.35 -7.70 2.15
CA SER A 52 -2.21 -8.56 0.97
C SER A 52 -2.32 -10.06 1.33
N PRO A 53 -2.45 -10.98 0.36
CA PRO A 53 -2.36 -12.41 0.63
C PRO A 53 -1.07 -12.84 1.33
N ASP A 54 -0.02 -12.02 1.23
CA ASP A 54 1.28 -12.25 1.84
C ASP A 54 1.41 -11.65 3.25
N PHE A 55 0.35 -11.02 3.78
CA PHE A 55 0.41 -10.18 4.99
C PHE A 55 1.02 -10.91 6.19
N ARG A 56 0.69 -12.17 6.41
CA ARG A 56 1.32 -12.94 7.49
C ARG A 56 2.85 -12.99 7.34
N SER A 57 3.35 -13.29 6.16
CA SER A 57 4.80 -13.36 5.90
C SER A 57 5.46 -11.98 6.00
N GLN A 58 4.77 -10.95 5.52
CA GLN A 58 5.19 -9.55 5.60
C GLN A 58 5.32 -9.10 7.07
N ALA A 59 4.30 -9.35 7.88
CA ALA A 59 4.26 -8.98 9.29
C ALA A 59 5.33 -9.72 10.12
N LEU A 60 5.55 -11.01 9.85
CA LEU A 60 6.60 -11.79 10.50
C LEU A 60 7.99 -11.27 10.12
N ARG A 61 8.22 -10.97 8.84
CA ARG A 61 9.51 -10.44 8.36
C ARG A 61 9.81 -9.06 8.94
N ALA A 62 8.81 -8.18 9.01
CA ALA A 62 8.94 -6.86 9.58
C ALA A 62 8.88 -6.84 11.11
N ALA A 63 8.63 -8.02 11.74
CA ALA A 63 8.47 -8.18 13.20
C ALA A 63 7.44 -7.20 13.79
N ILE A 64 6.29 -7.02 13.12
CA ILE A 64 5.23 -6.09 13.56
C ILE A 64 4.68 -6.54 14.93
N PRO A 65 4.92 -5.80 16.02
CA PRO A 65 4.57 -6.28 17.37
C PRO A 65 3.09 -6.05 17.70
N ARG A 66 2.49 -5.02 17.09
CA ARG A 66 1.09 -4.60 17.30
C ARG A 66 0.58 -3.85 16.08
N LEU A 67 -0.73 -3.77 15.93
CA LEU A 67 -1.41 -2.86 14.99
C LEU A 67 -2.56 -2.18 15.70
N ASP A 68 -2.65 -0.87 15.57
CA ASP A 68 -3.74 -0.06 16.12
C ASP A 68 -4.89 0.09 15.13
N ALA A 69 -4.59 -0.02 13.82
CA ALA A 69 -5.59 0.03 12.75
C ALA A 69 -5.06 -0.63 11.46
N ALA A 70 -6.00 -0.96 10.57
CA ALA A 70 -5.73 -1.26 9.16
C ALA A 70 -6.47 -0.25 8.27
N VAL A 71 -5.80 0.26 7.24
CA VAL A 71 -6.33 1.21 6.28
C VAL A 71 -6.29 0.56 4.90
N TYR A 72 -7.34 0.66 4.10
CA TYR A 72 -7.43 0.00 2.81
C TYR A 72 -7.51 1.00 1.67
N THR A 73 -6.71 0.76 0.63
CA THR A 73 -6.72 1.55 -0.60
C THR A 73 -7.89 1.18 -1.49
N HIS A 74 -8.17 -0.11 -1.64
CA HIS A 74 -9.28 -0.64 -2.43
C HIS A 74 -9.52 -2.14 -2.17
N SER A 75 -10.47 -2.75 -2.86
CA SER A 75 -10.98 -4.09 -2.57
C SER A 75 -10.45 -5.21 -3.46
N HIS A 76 -9.40 -5.02 -4.25
CA HIS A 76 -8.82 -6.13 -5.01
C HIS A 76 -8.18 -7.15 -4.06
N ALA A 77 -8.15 -8.41 -4.49
CA ALA A 77 -7.73 -9.53 -3.65
C ALA A 77 -6.28 -9.38 -3.14
N ASP A 78 -5.40 -8.83 -3.95
CA ASP A 78 -4.00 -8.57 -3.60
C ASP A 78 -3.82 -7.48 -2.52
N HIS A 79 -4.89 -6.75 -2.16
CA HIS A 79 -4.89 -5.76 -1.09
C HIS A 79 -5.67 -6.19 0.15
N ILE A 80 -6.63 -7.13 0.02
CA ILE A 80 -7.52 -7.49 1.14
C ILE A 80 -7.44 -8.94 1.59
N ALA A 81 -6.87 -9.88 0.80
CA ALA A 81 -7.03 -11.31 1.07
C ALA A 81 -6.31 -11.81 2.34
N GLY A 82 -5.38 -11.06 2.91
CA GLY A 82 -4.77 -11.33 4.21
C GLY A 82 -5.52 -10.73 5.41
N PHE A 83 -6.76 -10.27 5.21
CA PHE A 83 -7.59 -9.65 6.26
C PHE A 83 -7.72 -10.51 7.53
N ASP A 84 -7.87 -11.81 7.40
CA ASP A 84 -8.04 -12.71 8.55
C ASP A 84 -6.79 -12.78 9.43
N ASP A 85 -5.60 -12.50 8.92
CA ASP A 85 -4.36 -12.45 9.71
C ASP A 85 -4.32 -11.28 10.71
N LEU A 86 -5.23 -10.30 10.59
CA LEU A 86 -5.45 -9.26 11.60
C LEU A 86 -5.99 -9.84 12.92
N ARG A 87 -6.48 -11.07 12.93
CA ARG A 87 -7.05 -11.73 14.12
C ARG A 87 -6.14 -11.66 15.35
N THR A 88 -4.85 -11.94 15.18
CA THR A 88 -3.89 -11.90 16.29
C THR A 88 -3.77 -10.50 16.90
N TYR A 89 -3.80 -9.47 16.08
CA TYR A 89 -3.75 -8.08 16.54
C TYR A 89 -5.09 -7.65 17.15
N SER A 90 -6.22 -8.07 16.56
CA SER A 90 -7.55 -7.85 17.13
C SER A 90 -7.67 -8.39 18.56
N VAL A 91 -7.22 -9.63 18.80
CA VAL A 91 -7.23 -10.24 20.15
C VAL A 91 -6.37 -9.43 21.14
N LYS A 92 -5.17 -9.01 20.74
CA LYS A 92 -4.27 -8.19 21.57
C LYS A 92 -4.86 -6.82 21.90
N ASN A 93 -5.72 -6.27 21.02
CA ASN A 93 -6.39 -4.98 21.18
C ASN A 93 -7.78 -5.10 21.88
N GLY A 94 -7.98 -6.10 22.71
CA GLY A 94 -9.25 -6.28 23.44
C GLY A 94 -10.39 -6.79 22.54
N ASN A 95 -10.07 -7.66 21.58
CA ASN A 95 -10.96 -8.23 20.58
C ASN A 95 -11.58 -7.19 19.62
N ARG A 96 -10.80 -6.20 19.19
CA ARG A 96 -11.18 -5.23 18.16
C ARG A 96 -9.98 -4.79 17.36
N ILE A 97 -10.20 -4.47 16.10
CA ILE A 97 -9.24 -3.80 15.20
C ILE A 97 -9.98 -2.78 14.34
N PRO A 98 -9.72 -1.48 14.49
CA PRO A 98 -10.24 -0.45 13.61
C PRO A 98 -9.80 -0.68 12.16
N ILE A 99 -10.75 -0.66 11.22
CA ILE A 99 -10.49 -0.74 9.80
C ILE A 99 -11.07 0.47 9.08
N TYR A 100 -10.28 1.11 8.25
CA TYR A 100 -10.62 2.33 7.52
C TYR A 100 -10.62 2.04 6.02
N ALA A 101 -11.73 2.29 5.34
CA ALA A 101 -11.81 2.20 3.89
C ALA A 101 -12.99 3.03 3.35
N ASP A 102 -12.99 3.29 2.05
CA ASP A 102 -14.17 3.85 1.39
C ASP A 102 -15.38 2.91 1.51
N PRO A 103 -16.62 3.42 1.34
CA PRO A 103 -17.84 2.61 1.52
C PRO A 103 -17.91 1.38 0.62
N TYR A 104 -17.40 1.46 -0.61
CA TYR A 104 -17.39 0.32 -1.53
C TYR A 104 -16.44 -0.78 -1.05
N THR A 105 -15.22 -0.42 -0.69
CA THR A 105 -14.22 -1.35 -0.16
C THR A 105 -14.70 -2.00 1.15
N LEU A 106 -15.33 -1.25 2.08
CA LEU A 106 -15.94 -1.84 3.27
C LEU A 106 -17.02 -2.86 2.93
N SER A 107 -17.87 -2.58 1.93
CA SER A 107 -18.91 -3.53 1.50
C SER A 107 -18.32 -4.82 0.92
N ARG A 108 -17.20 -4.71 0.23
CA ARG A 108 -16.48 -5.87 -0.35
C ARG A 108 -15.78 -6.69 0.74
N LEU A 109 -15.14 -6.04 1.72
CA LEU A 109 -14.56 -6.70 2.89
C LEU A 109 -15.64 -7.47 3.66
N HIS A 110 -16.78 -6.82 3.94
CA HIS A 110 -17.90 -7.48 4.60
C HIS A 110 -18.41 -8.71 3.82
N LYS A 111 -18.49 -8.62 2.49
CA LYS A 111 -18.92 -9.75 1.66
C LYS A 111 -17.88 -10.89 1.63
N ALA A 112 -16.60 -10.56 1.59
CA ALA A 112 -15.53 -11.55 1.49
C ALA A 112 -15.26 -12.27 2.83
N PHE A 113 -15.49 -11.58 3.95
CA PHE A 113 -15.18 -12.04 5.31
C PHE A 113 -16.39 -11.88 6.23
N ASP A 114 -17.60 -12.25 5.76
CA ASP A 114 -18.87 -12.05 6.45
C ASP A 114 -18.88 -12.55 7.90
N TYR A 115 -18.25 -13.70 8.16
CA TYR A 115 -18.09 -14.28 9.49
C TYR A 115 -17.42 -13.34 10.49
N ALA A 116 -16.52 -12.45 10.02
CA ALA A 116 -15.80 -11.50 10.87
C ALA A 116 -16.66 -10.31 11.30
N PHE A 117 -17.69 -10.00 10.52
CA PHE A 117 -18.59 -8.87 10.75
C PHE A 117 -19.89 -9.27 11.49
N ASP A 118 -20.14 -10.58 11.69
CA ASP A 118 -21.31 -11.04 12.40
C ASP A 118 -21.18 -10.76 13.90
N ILE A 119 -21.99 -9.82 14.38
CA ILE A 119 -22.00 -9.40 15.79
C ILE A 119 -22.39 -10.54 16.75
N ASN A 120 -23.14 -11.54 16.26
CA ASN A 120 -23.57 -12.68 17.07
C ASN A 120 -22.45 -13.74 17.26
N HIS A 121 -21.44 -13.70 16.42
CA HIS A 121 -20.31 -14.64 16.44
C HIS A 121 -19.00 -13.98 16.92
N ARG A 122 -19.08 -12.86 17.63
CA ARG A 122 -17.91 -12.22 18.22
C ARG A 122 -17.25 -13.10 19.26
N ASN A 123 -16.20 -13.78 18.85
CA ASN A 123 -15.33 -14.51 19.77
C ASN A 123 -13.86 -14.29 19.36
N SER A 124 -12.94 -14.63 20.26
CA SER A 124 -11.49 -14.47 20.03
C SER A 124 -10.91 -15.38 18.93
N ALA A 125 -11.73 -16.27 18.34
CA ALA A 125 -11.31 -17.14 17.25
C ALA A 125 -11.35 -16.46 15.88
N TYR A 126 -11.97 -15.27 15.76
CA TYR A 126 -12.10 -14.52 14.52
C TYR A 126 -11.47 -13.13 14.64
N VAL A 127 -11.13 -12.54 13.51
CA VAL A 127 -10.87 -11.11 13.46
C VAL A 127 -12.16 -10.36 13.82
N CYS A 128 -12.06 -9.33 14.66
CA CYS A 128 -13.20 -8.49 15.06
C CYS A 128 -12.99 -7.07 14.54
N PRO A 129 -13.37 -6.77 13.30
CA PRO A 129 -13.18 -5.46 12.72
C PRO A 129 -14.12 -4.43 13.34
N GLU A 130 -13.65 -3.18 13.44
CA GLU A 130 -14.45 -2.00 13.74
C GLU A 130 -14.42 -1.08 12.52
N PRO A 131 -15.46 -1.11 11.66
CA PRO A 131 -15.43 -0.39 10.39
C PRO A 131 -15.58 1.11 10.55
N HIS A 132 -14.70 1.88 9.93
CA HIS A 132 -14.75 3.33 9.80
C HIS A 132 -14.75 3.72 8.32
N ARG A 133 -15.76 4.47 7.90
CA ARG A 133 -15.87 4.97 6.52
C ARG A 133 -14.94 6.15 6.30
N ILE A 134 -14.16 6.09 5.23
CA ILE A 134 -13.37 7.23 4.77
C ILE A 134 -14.26 8.10 3.88
N GLU A 135 -14.62 9.27 4.38
CA GLU A 135 -15.41 10.30 3.66
C GLU A 135 -14.61 11.60 3.48
N GLY A 136 -13.42 11.67 4.05
CA GLY A 136 -12.50 12.79 4.00
C GLY A 136 -11.24 12.51 4.83
N PRO A 137 -10.41 13.52 5.09
CA PRO A 137 -9.24 13.37 5.94
C PRO A 137 -9.62 12.88 7.35
N PHE A 138 -8.83 11.95 7.89
CA PHE A 138 -8.98 11.41 9.24
C PHE A 138 -7.62 11.31 9.94
N THR A 139 -7.62 11.29 11.27
CA THR A 139 -6.38 11.29 12.05
C THR A 139 -6.30 10.07 12.95
N LEU A 140 -5.15 9.40 12.92
CA LEU A 140 -4.75 8.33 13.82
C LEU A 140 -3.50 8.78 14.57
N GLY A 141 -3.54 8.81 15.90
CA GLY A 141 -2.46 9.40 16.69
C GLY A 141 -2.18 10.85 16.28
N GLN A 142 -0.98 11.11 15.77
CA GLN A 142 -0.56 12.43 15.28
C GLN A 142 -0.50 12.50 13.74
N VAL A 143 -0.87 11.42 13.05
CA VAL A 143 -0.81 11.34 11.59
C VAL A 143 -2.19 11.54 11.00
N THR A 144 -2.32 12.50 10.09
CA THR A 144 -3.53 12.72 9.29
C THR A 144 -3.37 12.03 7.94
N PHE A 145 -4.31 11.13 7.65
CA PHE A 145 -4.47 10.47 6.37
C PHE A 145 -5.40 11.32 5.51
N VAL A 146 -4.88 11.86 4.42
CA VAL A 146 -5.66 12.62 3.44
C VAL A 146 -5.94 11.70 2.25
N PRO A 147 -7.21 11.29 2.03
CA PRO A 147 -7.54 10.39 0.93
C PRO A 147 -7.36 11.09 -0.42
N LEU A 148 -6.75 10.38 -1.34
CA LEU A 148 -6.44 10.81 -2.71
C LEU A 148 -7.14 9.85 -3.68
N PRO A 149 -8.37 10.14 -4.12
CA PRO A 149 -9.06 9.28 -5.08
C PRO A 149 -8.39 9.34 -6.45
N VAL A 150 -7.95 8.18 -6.94
CA VAL A 150 -7.28 8.05 -8.24
C VAL A 150 -7.92 6.93 -9.06
N PRO A 151 -7.99 7.07 -10.41
CA PRO A 151 -8.55 6.04 -11.28
C PRO A 151 -7.65 4.81 -11.34
N HIS A 152 -8.29 3.64 -11.36
CA HIS A 152 -7.66 2.33 -11.54
C HIS A 152 -8.56 1.47 -12.43
N GLY A 153 -8.47 1.64 -13.75
CA GLY A 153 -9.40 1.04 -14.70
C GLY A 153 -10.83 1.52 -14.48
N ALA A 154 -11.73 0.58 -14.21
CA ALA A 154 -13.15 0.86 -14.00
C ALA A 154 -13.51 1.30 -12.56
N ILE A 155 -12.54 1.29 -11.64
CA ILE A 155 -12.76 1.66 -10.24
C ILE A 155 -11.92 2.88 -9.86
N ILE A 156 -12.28 3.48 -8.73
CA ILE A 156 -11.46 4.47 -8.03
C ILE A 156 -10.80 3.80 -6.84
N THR A 157 -9.50 3.94 -6.72
CA THR A 157 -8.74 3.54 -5.53
C THR A 157 -8.46 4.75 -4.66
N THR A 158 -8.18 4.52 -3.40
CA THR A 158 -7.83 5.58 -2.45
C THR A 158 -6.34 5.52 -2.14
N GLY A 159 -5.54 6.37 -2.78
CA GLY A 159 -4.21 6.67 -2.29
C GLY A 159 -4.28 7.52 -1.02
N PHE A 160 -3.17 7.70 -0.33
CA PHE A 160 -3.12 8.50 0.89
C PHE A 160 -1.94 9.47 0.87
N ARG A 161 -2.20 10.76 1.17
CA ARG A 161 -1.16 11.65 1.65
C ARG A 161 -1.11 11.54 3.18
N LEU A 162 0.07 11.38 3.71
CA LEU A 162 0.35 11.26 5.14
C LEU A 162 0.92 12.58 5.62
N ASP A 163 0.16 13.27 6.47
CA ASP A 163 0.56 14.55 7.06
C ASP A 163 0.89 14.34 8.54
N ARG A 164 1.95 14.98 9.05
CA ARG A 164 2.27 15.05 10.46
C ARG A 164 2.55 16.48 10.85
N ASP A 165 2.03 16.91 11.99
CA ASP A 165 2.13 18.30 12.47
C ASP A 165 1.66 19.33 11.43
N GLY A 166 0.57 18.99 10.73
CA GLY A 166 -0.02 19.81 9.66
C GLY A 166 0.85 19.94 8.40
N ARG A 167 1.87 19.09 8.23
CA ARG A 167 2.78 19.12 7.08
C ARG A 167 2.76 17.80 6.32
N PRO A 168 2.62 17.83 4.99
CA PRO A 168 2.80 16.64 4.16
C PRO A 168 4.19 16.02 4.35
N ARG A 169 4.22 14.70 4.56
CA ARG A 169 5.44 13.92 4.72
C ARG A 169 5.64 12.95 3.57
N ALA A 170 4.61 12.21 3.23
CA ALA A 170 4.64 11.24 2.14
C ALA A 170 3.30 11.13 1.44
N ALA A 171 3.30 10.57 0.23
CA ALA A 171 2.10 10.08 -0.44
C ALA A 171 2.32 8.63 -0.91
N TYR A 172 1.29 7.80 -0.77
CA TYR A 172 1.28 6.39 -1.14
C TYR A 172 0.11 6.14 -2.10
N LEU A 173 0.44 5.89 -3.38
CA LEU A 173 -0.50 5.61 -4.47
C LEU A 173 -0.09 4.30 -5.15
N PRO A 174 -0.37 3.14 -4.54
CA PRO A 174 0.17 1.87 -5.03
C PRO A 174 -0.45 1.42 -6.36
N ASP A 175 -1.72 1.75 -6.60
CA ASP A 175 -2.50 1.31 -7.75
C ASP A 175 -3.24 2.50 -8.36
N CYS A 176 -2.78 2.96 -9.52
CA CYS A 176 -3.46 4.01 -10.27
C CYS A 176 -3.10 4.00 -11.76
N SER A 177 -4.06 4.30 -12.62
CA SER A 177 -3.84 4.47 -14.06
C SER A 177 -3.58 5.93 -14.45
N ALA A 178 -3.84 6.87 -13.55
CA ALA A 178 -3.54 8.28 -13.71
C ALA A 178 -3.57 8.99 -12.35
N VAL A 179 -2.92 10.16 -12.28
CA VAL A 179 -3.04 11.06 -11.13
C VAL A 179 -3.71 12.35 -11.62
N PRO A 180 -5.01 12.59 -11.33
CA PRO A 180 -5.74 13.76 -11.80
C PRO A 180 -5.15 15.08 -11.32
N ALA A 181 -5.34 16.15 -12.09
CA ALA A 181 -4.78 17.48 -11.78
C ALA A 181 -5.10 17.99 -10.35
N PRO A 182 -6.33 17.81 -9.80
CA PRO A 182 -6.61 18.20 -8.41
C PRO A 182 -5.79 17.42 -7.38
N ILE A 183 -5.48 16.15 -7.66
CA ILE A 183 -4.63 15.31 -6.79
C ILE A 183 -3.17 15.74 -6.92
N ARG A 184 -2.68 15.98 -8.15
CA ARG A 184 -1.32 16.50 -8.36
C ARG A 184 -1.11 17.85 -7.65
N ALA A 185 -2.11 18.72 -7.63
CA ALA A 185 -2.05 19.98 -6.87
C ALA A 185 -1.84 19.76 -5.36
N GLN A 186 -2.47 18.72 -4.78
CA GLN A 186 -2.29 18.35 -3.37
C GLN A 186 -0.93 17.72 -3.08
N LEU A 187 -0.23 17.23 -4.11
CA LEU A 187 1.09 16.57 -4.01
C LEU A 187 2.25 17.51 -4.32
N ARG A 188 2.01 18.80 -4.58
CA ARG A 188 3.08 19.75 -4.92
C ARG A 188 4.18 19.78 -3.87
N ASN A 189 5.44 19.55 -4.31
CA ASN A 189 6.65 19.52 -3.49
C ASN A 189 6.61 18.48 -2.35
N ILE A 190 5.89 17.37 -2.56
CA ILE A 190 5.82 16.29 -1.56
C ILE A 190 7.23 15.76 -1.24
N PRO A 191 7.60 15.59 0.04
CA PRO A 191 8.92 15.07 0.40
C PRO A 191 9.17 13.67 -0.15
N VAL A 192 8.22 12.74 0.02
CA VAL A 192 8.32 11.36 -0.45
C VAL A 192 7.06 10.98 -1.22
N LEU A 193 7.22 10.48 -2.43
CA LEU A 193 6.16 9.93 -3.26
C LEU A 193 6.41 8.43 -3.47
N ILE A 194 5.49 7.59 -3.05
CA ILE A 194 5.44 6.17 -3.40
C ILE A 194 4.29 6.01 -4.39
N ILE A 195 4.59 5.58 -5.60
CA ILE A 195 3.62 5.59 -6.70
C ILE A 195 3.72 4.32 -7.54
N ASP A 196 2.58 3.89 -8.09
CA ASP A 196 2.47 2.83 -9.08
C ASP A 196 3.43 3.08 -10.25
N GLY A 197 4.18 2.07 -10.62
CA GLY A 197 5.09 2.10 -11.78
C GLY A 197 5.23 0.70 -12.32
N LEU A 198 4.10 0.12 -12.75
CA LEU A 198 3.93 -1.30 -13.01
C LEU A 198 5.05 -1.93 -13.86
N ARG A 199 5.35 -1.32 -15.01
CA ARG A 199 6.31 -1.78 -16.04
C ARG A 199 6.51 -0.71 -17.11
N ASP A 200 7.31 -1.00 -18.12
CA ASP A 200 7.55 -0.06 -19.23
C ASP A 200 6.41 -0.04 -20.26
N GLU A 201 5.75 -1.17 -20.53
CA GLU A 201 4.65 -1.24 -21.48
C GLU A 201 3.33 -0.75 -20.88
N PRO A 202 2.49 -0.06 -21.66
CA PRO A 202 1.20 0.45 -21.20
C PRO A 202 0.28 -0.63 -20.60
N HIS A 203 -0.50 -0.23 -19.60
CA HIS A 203 -1.49 -1.07 -18.97
C HIS A 203 -2.79 -0.28 -18.73
N PRO A 204 -3.98 -0.88 -18.91
CA PRO A 204 -5.24 -0.14 -18.82
C PRO A 204 -5.58 0.36 -17.40
N THR A 205 -4.97 -0.22 -16.37
CA THR A 205 -5.32 0.08 -14.97
C THR A 205 -4.15 0.63 -14.16
N HIS A 206 -2.94 0.66 -14.70
CA HIS A 206 -1.73 1.07 -13.98
C HIS A 206 -0.90 2.06 -14.78
N LEU A 207 -0.11 2.87 -14.08
CA LEU A 207 0.91 3.71 -14.69
C LEU A 207 2.08 2.86 -15.19
N THR A 208 2.63 3.25 -16.33
CA THR A 208 3.97 2.83 -16.72
C THR A 208 5.03 3.52 -15.85
N ILE A 209 6.23 2.97 -15.82
CA ILE A 209 7.38 3.59 -15.14
C ILE A 209 7.61 5.03 -15.68
N ALA A 210 7.50 5.25 -16.99
CA ALA A 210 7.68 6.56 -17.59
C ALA A 210 6.59 7.57 -17.17
N GLU A 211 5.33 7.16 -17.12
CA GLU A 211 4.22 7.99 -16.65
C GLU A 211 4.36 8.33 -15.16
N ALA A 212 4.76 7.39 -14.33
CA ALA A 212 5.02 7.62 -12.91
C ALA A 212 6.15 8.65 -12.70
N ILE A 213 7.24 8.56 -13.48
CA ILE A 213 8.33 9.54 -13.48
C ILE A 213 7.80 10.93 -13.88
N ALA A 214 6.98 11.02 -14.93
CA ALA A 214 6.40 12.28 -15.37
C ALA A 214 5.51 12.93 -14.29
N VAL A 215 4.70 12.12 -13.57
CA VAL A 215 3.93 12.60 -12.42
C VAL A 215 4.85 13.12 -11.31
N ALA A 216 5.89 12.37 -10.95
CA ALA A 216 6.84 12.76 -9.92
C ALA A 216 7.53 14.10 -10.22
N GLN A 217 7.92 14.31 -11.47
CA GLN A 217 8.52 15.56 -11.96
C GLN A 217 7.51 16.72 -11.93
N ASP A 218 6.29 16.49 -12.42
CA ASP A 218 5.25 17.52 -12.44
C ASP A 218 4.89 17.99 -11.02
N VAL A 219 4.78 17.08 -10.04
CA VAL A 219 4.48 17.48 -8.65
C VAL A 219 5.70 18.00 -7.89
N GLY A 220 6.91 17.86 -8.44
CA GLY A 220 8.15 18.28 -7.77
C GLY A 220 8.46 17.43 -6.54
N ALA A 221 8.23 16.12 -6.59
CA ALA A 221 8.55 15.20 -5.49
C ALA A 221 10.06 15.20 -5.23
N LYS A 222 10.46 15.27 -3.95
CA LYS A 222 11.90 15.29 -3.59
C LYS A 222 12.53 13.90 -3.71
N GLN A 223 11.79 12.86 -3.32
CA GLN A 223 12.13 11.46 -3.50
C GLN A 223 10.92 10.71 -4.03
N THR A 224 11.13 9.84 -5.01
CA THR A 224 10.07 9.01 -5.59
C THR A 224 10.48 7.54 -5.56
N TRP A 225 9.56 6.68 -5.12
CA TRP A 225 9.73 5.24 -5.06
C TRP A 225 8.64 4.58 -5.90
N LEU A 226 9.07 3.91 -6.98
CA LEU A 226 8.15 3.18 -7.86
C LEU A 226 7.81 1.83 -7.23
N THR A 227 6.54 1.53 -7.10
CA THR A 227 6.02 0.30 -6.47
C THR A 227 5.09 -0.46 -7.42
N HIS A 228 4.49 -1.54 -6.95
CA HIS A 228 3.58 -2.41 -7.72
C HIS A 228 4.24 -3.05 -8.95
N LEU A 229 5.55 -3.33 -8.87
CA LEU A 229 6.39 -3.77 -9.99
C LEU A 229 6.10 -5.21 -10.41
N THR A 230 6.14 -5.46 -11.73
CA THR A 230 5.99 -6.80 -12.31
C THR A 230 7.32 -7.56 -12.39
N HIS A 231 7.24 -8.83 -12.80
CA HIS A 231 8.38 -9.70 -13.12
C HIS A 231 9.07 -9.36 -14.47
N LEU A 232 8.76 -8.21 -15.06
CA LEU A 232 9.42 -7.73 -16.29
C LEU A 232 10.56 -6.76 -15.98
N THR A 233 10.72 -6.33 -14.72
CA THR A 233 11.66 -5.31 -14.31
C THR A 233 12.73 -5.89 -13.39
N LEU A 234 13.95 -6.11 -13.87
CA LEU A 234 15.11 -6.41 -13.04
C LEU A 234 15.52 -5.17 -12.23
N HIS A 235 15.57 -5.31 -10.91
CA HIS A 235 15.81 -4.19 -10.01
C HIS A 235 17.11 -3.44 -10.34
N ALA A 236 18.24 -4.14 -10.37
CA ALA A 236 19.55 -3.51 -10.57
C ALA A 236 19.69 -2.82 -11.92
N GLU A 237 19.19 -3.43 -13.00
CA GLU A 237 19.26 -2.86 -14.35
C GLU A 237 18.39 -1.60 -14.47
N ARG A 238 17.17 -1.67 -13.96
CA ARG A 238 16.22 -0.56 -14.06
C ARG A 238 16.61 0.61 -13.15
N GLU A 239 17.04 0.32 -11.93
CA GLU A 239 17.52 1.33 -10.99
C GLU A 239 18.65 2.19 -11.60
N ALA A 240 19.58 1.56 -12.33
CA ALA A 240 20.69 2.26 -12.97
C ALA A 240 20.28 3.22 -14.08
N SER A 241 19.08 3.09 -14.64
CA SER A 241 18.55 3.91 -15.75
C SER A 241 17.55 4.97 -15.30
N LEU A 242 17.21 5.05 -14.01
CA LEU A 242 16.25 6.00 -13.49
C LEU A 242 16.86 7.41 -13.32
N PRO A 243 16.07 8.46 -13.48
CA PRO A 243 16.54 9.82 -13.28
C PRO A 243 16.84 10.09 -11.77
N PRO A 244 17.68 11.08 -11.45
CA PRO A 244 17.96 11.46 -10.07
C PRO A 244 16.68 11.71 -9.25
N GLY A 245 16.64 11.18 -8.03
CA GLY A 245 15.48 11.32 -7.12
C GLY A 245 14.39 10.28 -7.33
N VAL A 246 14.46 9.44 -8.37
CA VAL A 246 13.54 8.33 -8.61
C VAL A 246 14.26 7.01 -8.38
N ARG A 247 13.63 6.08 -7.67
CA ARG A 247 14.16 4.77 -7.34
C ARG A 247 13.09 3.69 -7.41
N LEU A 248 13.51 2.43 -7.54
CA LEU A 248 12.60 1.31 -7.37
C LEU A 248 12.45 0.97 -5.88
N ALA A 249 11.22 0.83 -5.44
CA ALA A 249 10.93 0.28 -4.13
C ALA A 249 11.28 -1.22 -4.08
N TYR A 250 11.56 -1.72 -2.90
CA TYR A 250 11.78 -3.14 -2.63
C TYR A 250 11.19 -3.48 -1.26
N ASP A 251 10.88 -4.74 -1.08
CA ASP A 251 10.27 -5.22 0.15
C ASP A 251 11.18 -5.05 1.37
N GLY A 252 10.65 -4.44 2.41
CA GLY A 252 11.39 -4.10 3.62
C GLY A 252 12.11 -2.75 3.58
N LEU A 253 11.94 -1.96 2.51
CA LEU A 253 12.43 -0.59 2.45
C LEU A 253 11.79 0.25 3.56
N GLN A 254 12.60 0.92 4.38
CA GLN A 254 12.17 1.82 5.44
C GLN A 254 12.46 3.27 5.05
N LEU A 255 11.46 4.12 5.16
CA LEU A 255 11.51 5.53 4.84
C LEU A 255 11.25 6.33 6.13
N GLU A 256 12.23 7.08 6.58
CA GLU A 256 12.06 8.08 7.65
C GLU A 256 11.42 9.34 7.05
N LEU A 257 10.29 9.79 7.63
CA LEU A 257 9.38 10.80 7.06
C LEU A 257 9.30 12.07 7.92
#